data_bbab67a6e14eb14ac7d1119c27704422
#
_entry.id   bbab67a6e14eb14ac7d1119c27704422
#
_cell.length_a   1.000
_cell.length_b   1.000
_cell.length_c   1.000
_cell.angle_alpha   90.00
_cell.angle_beta   90.00
_cell.angle_gamma   90.00
#
_symmetry.space_group_name_H-M   'P 1'
#
loop_
_entity.id
_entity.type
_entity.pdbx_description
1 polymer ?
#
loop_
_entity_poly.entity_id
_entity_poly.type
_entity_poly.pdbx_seq_one_letter_code
_entity_poly.pdbx_strand_id
1 'polypeptide(L)'
;MVPFLAFTSFSLVACQNASSKEIKIQHQKTFQEKIDPHLKELVSKFFQNNQAEINSFYTLESQTNKLLFPEVLNSLIFAPLWDVDVYDNSGYSKSKQTFQSIKNIREILHQKWFWALNNIDKLVFVYNPYGADYNYYPFENNEAQKETIKTKIANGEVLKEIKNPQILDSFEFELTNDKFDIYTNKKLKFLKFDANLFIPLLEFESEQKLNYFLFPELLELKNNEQESETFTEFVSIFNKQREKRDAENIQYYKELNASENENESSFDSDEYLKNNNDKVIFDVYTKKNYAELFKRTIEELKQNQNIEITKYTWGYLNEK
;
A
#
# COMPACT_ATOMS: atom_id res chain seq x y z
N MET A 1 -38.76 -57.96 -12.08
CA MET A 1 -37.34 -57.82 -12.41
C MET A 1 -37.08 -56.35 -12.65
N VAL A 2 -36.77 -55.59 -11.65
CA VAL A 2 -36.05 -54.31 -11.51
C VAL A 2 -36.21 -53.93 -10.04
N PRO A 3 -35.16 -53.90 -9.26
CA PRO A 3 -34.56 -52.67 -8.80
C PRO A 3 -33.07 -52.83 -8.43
N PHE A 4 -32.19 -52.55 -9.34
CA PHE A 4 -30.75 -52.57 -8.99
C PHE A 4 -29.96 -51.37 -9.48
N LEU A 5 -30.60 -50.29 -9.93
CA LEU A 5 -29.94 -49.13 -10.46
C LEU A 5 -30.00 -47.84 -9.58
N ALA A 6 -30.74 -47.89 -8.46
CA ALA A 6 -30.90 -46.69 -7.63
C ALA A 6 -29.85 -46.53 -6.50
N PHE A 7 -29.08 -47.58 -6.17
CA PHE A 7 -28.13 -47.53 -5.05
C PHE A 7 -26.71 -47.09 -5.42
N THR A 8 -26.32 -47.15 -6.69
CA THR A 8 -24.96 -46.82 -7.12
C THR A 8 -24.75 -45.30 -7.28
N SER A 9 -25.80 -44.53 -7.54
CA SER A 9 -25.69 -43.07 -7.73
C SER A 9 -25.49 -42.31 -6.42
N PHE A 10 -26.07 -42.77 -5.31
CA PHE A 10 -25.92 -42.10 -4.00
C PHE A 10 -24.52 -42.29 -3.39
N SER A 11 -23.91 -43.44 -3.58
CA SER A 11 -22.55 -43.70 -3.08
C SER A 11 -21.49 -42.95 -3.87
N LEU A 12 -21.65 -42.76 -5.17
CA LEU A 12 -20.74 -41.97 -6.00
C LEU A 12 -20.79 -40.46 -5.66
N VAL A 13 -21.97 -39.90 -5.40
CA VAL A 13 -22.13 -38.50 -5.00
C VAL A 13 -21.57 -38.28 -3.60
N ALA A 14 -21.75 -39.19 -2.66
CA ALA A 14 -21.20 -39.10 -1.32
C ALA A 14 -19.65 -39.21 -1.33
N CYS A 15 -19.10 -40.11 -2.11
CA CYS A 15 -17.63 -40.25 -2.30
C CYS A 15 -17.02 -39.02 -3.00
N GLN A 16 -17.68 -38.48 -4.03
CA GLN A 16 -17.21 -37.26 -4.68
C GLN A 16 -17.22 -36.03 -3.72
N ASN A 17 -18.27 -35.90 -2.92
CA ASN A 17 -18.37 -34.80 -1.94
C ASN A 17 -17.35 -34.96 -0.82
N ALA A 18 -17.12 -36.16 -0.30
CA ALA A 18 -16.09 -36.44 0.70
C ALA A 18 -14.69 -36.17 0.14
N SER A 19 -14.37 -36.69 -1.03
CA SER A 19 -13.10 -36.47 -1.73
C SER A 19 -12.84 -34.98 -2.02
N SER A 20 -13.86 -34.25 -2.49
CA SER A 20 -13.73 -32.83 -2.76
C SER A 20 -13.52 -32.02 -1.48
N LYS A 21 -14.13 -32.40 -0.36
CA LYS A 21 -13.95 -31.78 0.94
C LYS A 21 -12.55 -32.05 1.51
N GLU A 22 -12.07 -33.29 1.41
CA GLU A 22 -10.70 -33.65 1.82
C GLU A 22 -9.63 -32.91 1.00
N ILE A 23 -9.79 -32.83 -0.32
CA ILE A 23 -8.90 -32.08 -1.20
C ILE A 23 -8.88 -30.58 -0.81
N LYS A 24 -10.02 -29.98 -0.52
CA LYS A 24 -10.10 -28.60 -0.06
C LYS A 24 -9.39 -28.38 1.28
N ILE A 25 -9.60 -29.29 2.24
CA ILE A 25 -8.94 -29.23 3.56
C ILE A 25 -7.42 -29.36 3.40
N GLN A 26 -6.96 -30.30 2.60
CA GLN A 26 -5.53 -30.50 2.34
C GLN A 26 -4.91 -29.28 1.62
N HIS A 27 -5.59 -28.70 0.64
CA HIS A 27 -5.15 -27.49 -0.06
C HIS A 27 -5.04 -26.30 0.90
N GLN A 28 -6.03 -26.11 1.77
CA GLN A 28 -6.01 -25.07 2.80
C GLN A 28 -4.85 -25.26 3.79
N LYS A 29 -4.62 -26.47 4.29
CA LYS A 29 -3.53 -26.80 5.18
C LYS A 29 -2.17 -26.48 4.54
N THR A 30 -1.97 -26.94 3.29
CA THR A 30 -0.76 -26.66 2.52
C THR A 30 -0.56 -25.15 2.26
N PHE A 31 -1.64 -24.40 2.05
CA PHE A 31 -1.58 -22.94 1.91
C PHE A 31 -1.10 -22.28 3.21
N GLN A 32 -1.73 -22.63 4.35
CA GLN A 32 -1.38 -22.06 5.66
C GLN A 32 0.06 -22.38 6.08
N GLU A 33 0.57 -23.56 5.75
CA GLU A 33 1.95 -23.97 6.06
C GLU A 33 3.01 -23.10 5.37
N LYS A 34 2.66 -22.53 4.21
CA LYS A 34 3.55 -21.68 3.39
C LYS A 34 3.52 -20.20 3.76
N ILE A 35 2.54 -19.76 4.55
CA ILE A 35 2.43 -18.37 4.96
C ILE A 35 3.57 -18.01 5.93
N ASP A 36 4.18 -16.86 5.71
CA ASP A 36 5.21 -16.30 6.58
C ASP A 36 4.72 -16.16 8.03
N PRO A 37 5.56 -16.47 9.05
CA PRO A 37 5.18 -16.36 10.46
C PRO A 37 4.74 -14.95 10.88
N HIS A 38 5.43 -13.88 10.44
CA HIS A 38 5.07 -12.50 10.75
C HIS A 38 3.74 -12.12 10.12
N LEU A 39 3.48 -12.62 8.90
CA LEU A 39 2.19 -12.40 8.24
C LEU A 39 1.06 -13.12 8.98
N LYS A 40 1.31 -14.31 9.56
CA LYS A 40 0.35 -14.99 10.46
C LYS A 40 0.08 -14.18 11.73
N GLU A 41 1.10 -13.54 12.29
CA GLU A 41 0.95 -12.67 13.46
C GLU A 41 0.07 -11.45 13.15
N LEU A 42 0.31 -10.77 12.01
CA LEU A 42 -0.54 -9.66 11.55
C LEU A 42 -2.01 -10.10 11.40
N VAL A 43 -2.25 -11.26 10.80
CA VAL A 43 -3.61 -11.83 10.65
C VAL A 43 -4.22 -12.16 12.03
N SER A 44 -3.46 -12.77 12.94
CA SER A 44 -3.94 -13.06 14.30
C SER A 44 -4.33 -11.79 15.04
N LYS A 45 -3.52 -10.74 14.95
CA LYS A 45 -3.80 -9.43 15.55
C LYS A 45 -5.04 -8.79 14.91
N PHE A 46 -5.17 -8.83 13.59
CA PHE A 46 -6.31 -8.29 12.84
C PHE A 46 -7.64 -8.89 13.29
N PHE A 47 -7.68 -10.20 13.53
CA PHE A 47 -8.87 -10.91 14.03
C PHE A 47 -8.88 -11.10 15.55
N GLN A 48 -8.08 -10.34 16.31
CA GLN A 48 -8.02 -10.39 17.78
C GLN A 48 -7.88 -11.83 18.33
N ASN A 49 -7.08 -12.65 17.63
CA ASN A 49 -6.87 -14.07 17.91
C ASN A 49 -8.13 -14.96 17.80
N ASN A 50 -9.19 -14.49 17.14
CA ASN A 50 -10.39 -15.31 16.87
C ASN A 50 -10.09 -16.40 15.84
N GLN A 51 -9.80 -17.61 16.31
CA GLN A 51 -9.39 -18.74 15.49
C GLN A 51 -10.41 -19.13 14.41
N ALA A 52 -11.71 -18.94 14.67
CA ALA A 52 -12.75 -19.24 13.69
C ALA A 52 -12.72 -18.27 12.51
N GLU A 53 -12.54 -16.98 12.77
CA GLU A 53 -12.40 -15.95 11.74
C GLU A 53 -11.09 -16.11 10.96
N ILE A 54 -9.97 -16.37 11.64
CA ILE A 54 -8.67 -16.65 11.02
C ILE A 54 -8.77 -17.85 10.05
N ASN A 55 -9.40 -18.94 10.47
CA ASN A 55 -9.58 -20.11 9.61
C ASN A 55 -10.48 -19.82 8.40
N SER A 56 -11.54 -19.06 8.61
CA SER A 56 -12.44 -18.63 7.52
C SER A 56 -11.70 -17.74 6.53
N PHE A 57 -10.89 -16.80 7.02
CA PHE A 57 -10.04 -15.93 6.22
C PHE A 57 -9.06 -16.72 5.35
N TYR A 58 -8.28 -17.63 5.95
CA TYR A 58 -7.33 -18.44 5.19
C TYR A 58 -8.02 -19.37 4.19
N THR A 59 -9.23 -19.84 4.50
CA THR A 59 -10.02 -20.62 3.54
C THR A 59 -10.36 -19.81 2.31
N LEU A 60 -10.82 -18.56 2.51
CA LEU A 60 -11.15 -17.65 1.43
C LEU A 60 -9.90 -17.30 0.60
N GLU A 61 -8.81 -16.89 1.27
CA GLU A 61 -7.56 -16.52 0.61
C GLU A 61 -6.97 -17.68 -0.21
N SER A 62 -7.02 -18.92 0.29
CA SER A 62 -6.55 -20.09 -0.45
C SER A 62 -7.31 -20.33 -1.75
N GLN A 63 -8.59 -19.94 -1.82
CA GLN A 63 -9.44 -20.11 -2.99
C GLN A 63 -9.32 -18.94 -3.98
N THR A 64 -9.18 -17.73 -3.46
CA THR A 64 -9.23 -16.49 -4.26
C THR A 64 -7.85 -15.98 -4.68
N ASN A 65 -6.78 -16.45 -4.06
CA ASN A 65 -5.42 -15.94 -4.26
C ASN A 65 -5.04 -15.80 -5.75
N LYS A 66 -5.27 -16.82 -6.55
CA LYS A 66 -4.95 -16.81 -7.99
C LYS A 66 -5.89 -15.97 -8.85
N LEU A 67 -7.11 -15.73 -8.39
CA LEU A 67 -8.12 -15.00 -9.17
C LEU A 67 -7.86 -13.50 -9.20
N LEU A 68 -7.15 -12.97 -8.21
CA LEU A 68 -6.84 -11.56 -8.13
C LEU A 68 -5.71 -11.12 -9.08
N PHE A 69 -4.82 -12.02 -9.51
CA PHE A 69 -3.69 -11.65 -10.37
C PHE A 69 -4.10 -10.94 -11.66
N PRO A 70 -5.00 -11.49 -12.52
CA PRO A 70 -5.39 -10.81 -13.74
C PRO A 70 -6.08 -9.47 -13.47
N GLU A 71 -6.87 -9.39 -12.40
CA GLU A 71 -7.57 -8.17 -12.02
C GLU A 71 -6.61 -7.07 -11.60
N VAL A 72 -5.63 -7.40 -10.75
CA VAL A 72 -4.61 -6.45 -10.27
C VAL A 72 -3.71 -6.01 -11.42
N LEU A 73 -3.24 -6.94 -12.25
CA LEU A 73 -2.42 -6.61 -13.42
C LEU A 73 -3.13 -5.64 -14.35
N ASN A 74 -4.38 -5.92 -14.70
CA ASN A 74 -5.19 -5.05 -15.54
C ASN A 74 -5.43 -3.69 -14.87
N SER A 75 -5.64 -3.67 -13.56
CA SER A 75 -5.86 -2.43 -12.81
C SER A 75 -4.63 -1.54 -12.81
N LEU A 76 -3.42 -2.10 -12.64
CA LEU A 76 -2.16 -1.35 -12.70
C LEU A 76 -1.88 -0.74 -14.08
N ILE A 77 -2.37 -1.34 -15.16
CA ILE A 77 -2.26 -0.79 -16.52
C ILE A 77 -3.11 0.46 -16.68
N PHE A 78 -4.36 0.46 -16.19
CA PHE A 78 -5.30 1.56 -16.35
C PHE A 78 -5.26 2.61 -15.22
N ALA A 79 -4.67 2.27 -14.10
CA ALA A 79 -4.49 3.14 -12.94
C ALA A 79 -3.13 2.87 -12.29
N PRO A 80 -2.03 3.27 -12.91
CA PRO A 80 -0.70 3.10 -12.36
C PRO A 80 -0.54 3.90 -11.06
N LEU A 81 0.10 3.29 -10.05
CA LEU A 81 0.25 3.87 -8.71
C LEU A 81 1.22 5.06 -8.65
N TRP A 82 2.01 5.25 -9.68
CA TRP A 82 2.94 6.37 -9.81
C TRP A 82 2.33 7.57 -10.56
N ASP A 83 1.10 7.45 -11.08
CA ASP A 83 0.42 8.49 -11.84
C ASP A 83 -0.81 9.02 -11.07
N VAL A 84 -0.62 10.07 -10.29
CA VAL A 84 -1.70 10.73 -9.54
C VAL A 84 -2.69 11.47 -10.42
N ASP A 85 -2.32 11.83 -11.65
CA ASP A 85 -3.20 12.52 -12.59
C ASP A 85 -4.29 11.59 -13.15
N VAL A 86 -4.14 10.28 -12.96
CA VAL A 86 -5.22 9.32 -13.24
C VAL A 86 -6.52 9.72 -12.53
N TYR A 87 -6.43 10.40 -11.39
CA TYR A 87 -7.60 10.81 -10.60
C TYR A 87 -8.02 12.27 -10.84
N ASP A 88 -7.14 13.12 -11.34
CA ASP A 88 -7.45 14.53 -11.48
C ASP A 88 -8.54 14.77 -12.56
N ASN A 89 -9.57 15.55 -12.18
CA ASN A 89 -10.71 15.89 -13.02
C ASN A 89 -10.44 17.01 -14.03
N SER A 90 -9.20 17.40 -14.25
CA SER A 90 -8.83 18.52 -15.12
C SER A 90 -9.11 18.25 -16.61
N GLY A 91 -10.36 18.01 -16.94
CA GLY A 91 -10.86 18.14 -18.32
C GLY A 91 -10.79 16.89 -19.21
N TYR A 92 -10.22 15.78 -18.78
CA TYR A 92 -10.22 14.53 -19.55
C TYR A 92 -11.28 13.56 -19.02
N SER A 93 -12.14 13.11 -19.91
CA SER A 93 -13.10 12.02 -19.66
C SER A 93 -12.32 10.72 -19.39
N LYS A 94 -12.10 10.38 -18.12
CA LYS A 94 -11.49 9.11 -17.77
C LYS A 94 -12.42 7.96 -18.11
N SER A 95 -11.87 6.87 -18.60
CA SER A 95 -12.66 5.71 -18.97
C SER A 95 -13.31 5.05 -17.75
N LYS A 96 -14.45 4.37 -17.95
CA LYS A 96 -15.06 3.53 -16.92
C LYS A 96 -14.08 2.51 -16.36
N GLN A 97 -13.18 2.00 -17.21
CA GLN A 97 -12.12 1.05 -16.84
C GLN A 97 -11.14 1.69 -15.86
N THR A 98 -10.72 2.92 -16.08
CA THR A 98 -9.82 3.65 -15.17
C THR A 98 -10.45 3.80 -13.77
N PHE A 99 -11.72 4.22 -13.69
CA PHE A 99 -12.41 4.35 -12.41
C PHE A 99 -12.53 3.02 -11.66
N GLN A 100 -12.85 1.94 -12.38
CA GLN A 100 -12.91 0.62 -11.77
C GLN A 100 -11.52 0.17 -11.28
N SER A 101 -10.48 0.43 -12.06
CA SER A 101 -9.10 0.11 -11.71
C SER A 101 -8.60 0.86 -10.47
N ILE A 102 -8.90 2.16 -10.36
CA ILE A 102 -8.64 2.95 -9.15
C ILE A 102 -9.29 2.32 -7.92
N LYS A 103 -10.57 1.94 -8.04
CA LYS A 103 -11.30 1.28 -6.95
C LYS A 103 -10.64 -0.03 -6.55
N ASN A 104 -10.28 -0.87 -7.51
CA ASN A 104 -9.63 -2.15 -7.27
C ASN A 104 -8.28 -1.97 -6.56
N ILE A 105 -7.44 -1.04 -7.02
CA ILE A 105 -6.14 -0.80 -6.38
C ILE A 105 -6.31 -0.29 -4.95
N ARG A 106 -7.24 0.64 -4.68
CA ARG A 106 -7.54 1.09 -3.32
C ARG A 106 -7.99 -0.08 -2.43
N GLU A 107 -8.82 -0.97 -2.97
CA GLU A 107 -9.26 -2.18 -2.25
C GLU A 107 -8.09 -3.12 -1.95
N ILE A 108 -7.17 -3.32 -2.91
CA ILE A 108 -5.97 -4.15 -2.71
C ILE A 108 -5.13 -3.59 -1.56
N LEU A 109 -4.83 -2.30 -1.56
CA LEU A 109 -3.97 -1.69 -0.56
C LEU A 109 -4.60 -1.67 0.85
N HIS A 110 -5.93 -1.58 0.96
CA HIS A 110 -6.63 -1.46 2.23
C HIS A 110 -7.24 -2.78 2.71
N GLN A 111 -7.91 -3.56 1.85
CA GLN A 111 -8.64 -4.75 2.26
C GLN A 111 -7.91 -6.06 1.90
N LYS A 112 -7.04 -6.02 0.90
CA LYS A 112 -6.31 -7.18 0.39
C LYS A 112 -4.80 -7.10 0.66
N TRP A 113 -4.41 -6.34 1.68
CA TRP A 113 -3.02 -6.20 2.11
C TRP A 113 -2.32 -7.55 2.32
N PHE A 114 -3.05 -8.53 2.87
CA PHE A 114 -2.55 -9.89 3.06
C PHE A 114 -2.18 -10.54 1.72
N TRP A 115 -3.06 -10.44 0.72
CA TRP A 115 -2.80 -10.98 -0.60
C TRP A 115 -1.54 -10.39 -1.22
N ALA A 116 -1.38 -9.09 -1.13
CA ALA A 116 -0.23 -8.38 -1.68
C ALA A 116 1.08 -8.81 -0.97
N LEU A 117 1.10 -8.85 0.36
CA LEU A 117 2.26 -9.30 1.13
C LEU A 117 2.56 -10.79 0.93
N ASN A 118 1.54 -11.65 0.82
CA ASN A 118 1.72 -13.07 0.58
C ASN A 118 2.20 -13.40 -0.85
N ASN A 119 2.14 -12.43 -1.76
CA ASN A 119 2.63 -12.54 -3.14
C ASN A 119 3.70 -11.49 -3.45
N ILE A 120 4.41 -11.02 -2.44
CA ILE A 120 5.37 -9.92 -2.55
C ILE A 120 6.50 -10.21 -3.54
N ASP A 121 6.88 -11.48 -3.70
CA ASP A 121 7.87 -11.96 -4.68
C ASP A 121 7.42 -11.83 -6.15
N LYS A 122 6.17 -11.49 -6.38
CA LYS A 122 5.58 -11.26 -7.70
C LYS A 122 5.34 -9.78 -7.99
N LEU A 123 5.53 -8.92 -6.98
CA LEU A 123 5.41 -7.49 -7.16
C LEU A 123 6.71 -6.93 -7.74
N VAL A 124 6.60 -6.10 -8.78
CA VAL A 124 7.72 -5.38 -9.36
C VAL A 124 7.58 -3.90 -9.05
N PHE A 125 8.59 -3.36 -8.39
CA PHE A 125 8.65 -1.96 -7.97
C PHE A 125 9.52 -1.17 -8.95
N VAL A 126 9.06 0.02 -9.31
CA VAL A 126 9.75 0.92 -10.24
C VAL A 126 10.36 2.07 -9.46
N TYR A 127 11.58 2.43 -9.78
CA TYR A 127 12.22 3.61 -9.20
C TYR A 127 11.35 4.84 -9.40
N ASN A 128 10.95 5.46 -8.29
CA ASN A 128 10.10 6.64 -8.29
C ASN A 128 10.62 7.68 -7.29
N PRO A 129 11.46 8.63 -7.74
CA PRO A 129 11.98 9.70 -6.90
C PRO A 129 10.95 10.81 -6.65
N TYR A 130 9.79 10.73 -7.30
CA TYR A 130 8.73 11.73 -7.22
C TYR A 130 7.78 11.40 -6.08
N GLY A 131 7.16 12.44 -5.52
CA GLY A 131 6.01 12.31 -4.63
C GLY A 131 4.70 12.44 -5.40
N ALA A 132 3.67 12.88 -4.71
CA ALA A 132 2.38 13.17 -5.31
C ALA A 132 2.35 14.47 -6.13
N ASP A 133 3.34 15.33 -5.95
CA ASP A 133 3.46 16.59 -6.70
C ASP A 133 4.09 16.34 -8.07
N TYR A 134 3.47 15.43 -8.77
CA TYR A 134 3.90 14.95 -10.05
C TYR A 134 3.43 15.91 -11.13
N ASN A 135 4.34 16.71 -11.67
CA ASN A 135 4.05 17.45 -12.90
C ASN A 135 4.06 16.48 -14.07
N TYR A 136 3.14 16.67 -15.01
CA TYR A 136 2.93 15.88 -16.22
C TYR A 136 4.20 15.58 -17.02
N TYR A 137 5.24 16.39 -16.82
CA TYR A 137 6.55 16.26 -17.48
C TYR A 137 7.67 16.31 -16.47
N PRO A 138 7.80 15.28 -15.59
CA PRO A 138 8.86 15.26 -14.58
C PRO A 138 10.25 15.31 -15.21
N PHE A 139 10.35 14.96 -16.49
CA PHE A 139 11.61 14.94 -17.24
C PHE A 139 11.98 16.29 -17.86
N GLU A 140 11.08 17.25 -18.00
CA GLU A 140 11.39 18.47 -18.71
C GLU A 140 12.10 19.52 -17.84
N ASN A 141 11.90 19.50 -16.54
CA ASN A 141 12.31 20.59 -15.65
C ASN A 141 13.40 20.23 -14.63
N ASN A 142 13.90 18.99 -14.59
CA ASN A 142 14.91 18.58 -13.63
C ASN A 142 15.99 17.69 -14.25
N GLU A 143 17.06 18.34 -14.75
CA GLU A 143 18.18 17.64 -15.39
C GLU A 143 18.90 16.68 -14.43
N ALA A 144 19.02 17.00 -13.14
CA ALA A 144 19.64 16.11 -12.16
C ALA A 144 18.84 14.80 -11.97
N GLN A 145 17.52 14.89 -11.97
CA GLN A 145 16.68 13.70 -11.90
C GLN A 145 16.74 12.89 -13.20
N LYS A 146 16.77 13.55 -14.37
CA LYS A 146 16.97 12.86 -15.65
C LYS A 146 18.26 12.06 -15.66
N GLU A 147 19.36 12.64 -15.24
CA GLU A 147 20.66 11.95 -15.20
C GLU A 147 20.66 10.80 -14.19
N THR A 148 20.01 10.98 -13.05
CA THR A 148 19.83 9.90 -12.05
C THR A 148 19.07 8.72 -12.66
N ILE A 149 17.97 8.98 -13.37
CA ILE A 149 17.17 7.93 -14.02
C ILE A 149 17.96 7.25 -15.12
N LYS A 150 18.67 7.99 -15.97
CA LYS A 150 19.54 7.41 -17.00
C LYS A 150 20.61 6.49 -16.40
N THR A 151 21.24 6.93 -15.31
CA THR A 151 22.23 6.13 -14.58
C THR A 151 21.61 4.84 -14.05
N LYS A 152 20.44 4.91 -13.40
CA LYS A 152 19.72 3.73 -12.91
C LYS A 152 19.29 2.79 -14.03
N ILE A 153 18.85 3.31 -15.18
CA ILE A 153 18.54 2.49 -16.36
C ILE A 153 19.80 1.76 -16.83
N ALA A 154 20.91 2.48 -16.98
CA ALA A 154 22.18 1.90 -17.42
C ALA A 154 22.70 0.80 -16.47
N ASN A 155 22.46 0.95 -15.17
CA ASN A 155 22.86 -0.02 -14.15
C ASN A 155 21.83 -1.15 -13.94
N GLY A 156 20.68 -1.13 -14.60
CA GLY A 156 19.61 -2.09 -14.36
C GLY A 156 18.90 -1.92 -13.00
N GLU A 157 19.00 -0.73 -12.40
CA GLU A 157 18.46 -0.43 -11.05
C GLU A 157 17.07 0.25 -11.05
N VAL A 158 16.45 0.36 -12.21
CA VAL A 158 15.12 0.98 -12.33
C VAL A 158 14.02 0.09 -11.76
N LEU A 159 14.22 -1.22 -11.83
CA LEU A 159 13.28 -2.20 -11.32
C LEU A 159 13.85 -2.88 -10.09
N LYS A 160 12.98 -3.12 -9.12
CA LYS A 160 13.31 -3.85 -7.89
C LYS A 160 12.26 -4.92 -7.65
N GLU A 161 12.72 -6.13 -7.34
CA GLU A 161 11.89 -7.27 -6.95
C GLU A 161 12.37 -7.79 -5.59
N ILE A 162 11.44 -8.22 -4.76
CA ILE A 162 11.73 -8.96 -3.54
C ILE A 162 11.77 -10.44 -3.90
N LYS A 163 12.96 -11.04 -3.86
CA LYS A 163 13.17 -12.43 -4.29
C LYS A 163 12.76 -13.44 -3.22
N ASN A 164 12.98 -13.07 -1.96
CA ASN A 164 12.59 -13.88 -0.82
C ASN A 164 11.36 -13.26 -0.16
N PRO A 165 10.16 -13.89 -0.23
CA PRO A 165 8.93 -13.33 0.35
C PRO A 165 8.88 -13.40 1.88
N GLN A 166 9.93 -13.89 2.53
CA GLN A 166 9.99 -13.99 3.99
C GLN A 166 10.24 -12.63 4.61
N ILE A 167 9.40 -12.27 5.59
CA ILE A 167 9.61 -11.10 6.43
C ILE A 167 10.70 -11.46 7.46
N LEU A 168 11.81 -10.74 7.41
CA LEU A 168 12.99 -11.01 8.27
C LEU A 168 12.88 -10.31 9.62
N ASP A 169 12.24 -9.11 9.63
CA ASP A 169 12.09 -8.27 10.82
C ASP A 169 10.98 -7.24 10.59
N SER A 170 10.59 -6.51 11.63
CA SER A 170 9.58 -5.48 11.58
C SER A 170 9.87 -4.39 12.61
N PHE A 171 9.94 -3.14 12.16
CA PHE A 171 10.08 -1.95 13.00
C PHE A 171 8.74 -1.24 13.10
N GLU A 172 8.31 -0.89 14.31
CA GLU A 172 7.00 -0.28 14.58
C GLU A 172 7.17 1.06 15.29
N PHE A 173 6.50 2.11 14.80
CA PHE A 173 6.56 3.45 15.37
C PHE A 173 5.18 4.08 15.43
N GLU A 174 4.87 4.74 16.54
CA GLU A 174 3.61 5.47 16.68
C GLU A 174 3.63 6.76 15.84
N LEU A 175 2.52 7.05 15.18
CA LEU A 175 2.30 8.32 14.50
C LEU A 175 1.54 9.28 15.41
N THR A 176 1.87 10.57 15.31
CA THR A 176 1.11 11.62 15.98
C THR A 176 -0.31 11.70 15.43
N ASN A 177 -1.28 11.99 16.30
CA ASN A 177 -2.66 12.24 15.89
C ASN A 177 -2.87 13.73 15.66
N ASP A 178 -3.55 14.06 14.57
CA ASP A 178 -4.00 15.41 14.28
C ASP A 178 -5.40 15.66 14.85
N LYS A 179 -5.78 16.93 14.99
CA LYS A 179 -7.04 17.34 15.64
C LYS A 179 -8.31 16.68 15.05
N PHE A 180 -8.30 16.38 13.74
CA PHE A 180 -9.47 15.86 13.02
C PHE A 180 -9.26 14.44 12.48
N ASP A 181 -8.24 13.75 12.96
CA ASP A 181 -8.03 12.36 12.57
C ASP A 181 -9.23 11.50 12.93
N ILE A 182 -9.70 10.74 11.95
CA ILE A 182 -10.79 9.77 12.11
C ILE A 182 -10.27 8.38 12.51
N TYR A 183 -8.97 8.18 12.36
CA TYR A 183 -8.26 6.95 12.72
C TYR A 183 -7.43 7.18 13.98
N THR A 184 -7.48 6.22 14.88
CA THR A 184 -6.75 6.25 16.16
C THR A 184 -5.68 5.18 16.22
N ASN A 185 -4.79 5.26 17.21
CA ASN A 185 -3.74 4.27 17.47
C ASN A 185 -2.92 3.92 16.21
N LYS A 186 -2.58 4.98 15.43
CA LYS A 186 -1.84 4.82 14.19
C LYS A 186 -0.39 4.44 14.44
N LYS A 187 0.07 3.38 13.76
CA LYS A 187 1.45 2.93 13.81
C LYS A 187 1.96 2.68 12.40
N LEU A 188 3.12 3.25 12.10
CA LEU A 188 3.83 2.97 10.87
C LEU A 188 4.80 1.82 11.12
N LYS A 189 4.62 0.73 10.38
CA LYS A 189 5.49 -0.44 10.41
C LYS A 189 6.34 -0.47 9.16
N PHE A 190 7.60 -0.87 9.31
CA PHE A 190 8.50 -1.14 8.18
C PHE A 190 8.80 -2.63 8.20
N LEU A 191 8.19 -3.37 7.29
CA LEU A 191 8.40 -4.81 7.15
C LEU A 191 9.67 -5.04 6.34
N LYS A 192 10.67 -5.68 6.96
CA LYS A 192 11.96 -5.95 6.34
C LYS A 192 11.90 -7.21 5.47
N PHE A 193 12.22 -7.03 4.19
CA PHE A 193 12.49 -8.10 3.25
C PHE A 193 13.92 -7.95 2.75
N ASP A 194 14.61 -9.02 2.52
CA ASP A 194 16.03 -9.00 2.16
C ASP A 194 16.90 -8.13 3.13
N ALA A 195 18.15 -7.88 2.80
CA ALA A 195 19.07 -7.21 3.74
C ALA A 195 18.72 -5.73 3.98
N ASN A 196 18.11 -5.05 3.00
CA ASN A 196 17.96 -3.60 2.98
C ASN A 196 16.64 -3.10 2.36
N LEU A 197 15.68 -4.00 2.14
CA LEU A 197 14.40 -3.68 1.51
C LEU A 197 13.27 -3.68 2.54
N PHE A 198 12.46 -2.63 2.54
CA PHE A 198 11.39 -2.42 3.50
C PHE A 198 10.10 -1.98 2.82
N ILE A 199 8.99 -2.59 3.24
CA ILE A 199 7.64 -2.19 2.82
C ILE A 199 6.96 -1.48 4.00
N PRO A 200 6.52 -0.24 3.84
CA PRO A 200 5.72 0.44 4.85
C PRO A 200 4.30 -0.13 4.91
N LEU A 201 3.82 -0.37 6.12
CA LEU A 201 2.47 -0.81 6.43
C LEU A 201 1.91 0.07 7.55
N LEU A 202 0.76 0.70 7.35
CA LEU A 202 0.10 1.43 8.41
C LEU A 202 -0.88 0.51 9.13
N GLU A 203 -0.76 0.46 10.43
CA GLU A 203 -1.72 -0.11 11.36
C GLU A 203 -2.52 1.03 12.01
N PHE A 204 -3.84 0.92 12.08
CA PHE A 204 -4.71 1.93 12.68
C PHE A 204 -6.04 1.34 13.14
N GLU A 205 -6.71 2.05 14.03
CA GLU A 205 -8.07 1.68 14.47
C GLU A 205 -9.11 2.59 13.81
N SER A 206 -10.19 1.97 13.34
CA SER A 206 -11.41 2.63 12.86
C SER A 206 -12.60 1.90 13.42
N GLU A 207 -13.53 2.61 14.06
CA GLU A 207 -14.72 2.02 14.69
C GLU A 207 -14.37 0.86 15.66
N GLN A 208 -13.31 1.03 16.45
CA GLN A 208 -12.78 0.04 17.41
C GLN A 208 -12.29 -1.26 16.76
N LYS A 209 -12.05 -1.26 15.45
CA LYS A 209 -11.48 -2.37 14.70
C LYS A 209 -10.11 -2.03 14.19
N LEU A 210 -9.20 -2.98 14.34
CA LEU A 210 -7.88 -2.90 13.74
C LEU A 210 -7.99 -2.98 12.21
N ASN A 211 -7.23 -2.13 11.54
CA ASN A 211 -7.11 -2.09 10.10
C ASN A 211 -5.66 -1.97 9.69
N TYR A 212 -5.36 -2.40 8.48
CA TYR A 212 -4.07 -2.19 7.83
C TYR A 212 -4.24 -1.46 6.51
N PHE A 213 -3.26 -0.63 6.18
CA PHE A 213 -3.10 -0.04 4.87
C PHE A 213 -1.68 -0.31 4.37
N LEU A 214 -1.58 -1.03 3.26
CA LEU A 214 -0.30 -1.32 2.64
C LEU A 214 0.11 -0.15 1.74
N PHE A 215 1.27 0.45 2.03
CA PHE A 215 1.81 1.46 1.12
C PHE A 215 2.38 0.79 -0.13
N PRO A 216 2.18 1.39 -1.31
CA PRO A 216 2.72 0.86 -2.55
C PRO A 216 4.23 1.13 -2.72
N GLU A 217 4.87 1.72 -1.73
CA GLU A 217 6.29 2.03 -1.72
C GLU A 217 7.14 0.84 -1.25
N LEU A 218 8.30 0.69 -1.88
CA LEU A 218 9.42 -0.11 -1.41
C LEU A 218 10.57 0.85 -1.11
N LEU A 219 11.10 0.79 0.10
CA LEU A 219 12.23 1.58 0.55
C LEU A 219 13.49 0.72 0.58
N GLU A 220 14.56 1.19 -0.04
CA GLU A 220 15.87 0.56 0.00
C GLU A 220 16.84 1.45 0.80
N LEU A 221 17.34 0.93 1.92
CA LEU A 221 18.37 1.58 2.71
C LEU A 221 19.76 1.28 2.12
N LYS A 222 20.59 2.29 1.98
CA LYS A 222 21.93 2.13 1.45
C LYS A 222 22.91 1.54 2.48
N ASN A 223 22.73 1.88 3.76
CA ASN A 223 23.54 1.39 4.87
C ASN A 223 22.65 0.70 5.91
N ASN A 224 22.96 -0.55 6.27
CA ASN A 224 22.13 -1.41 7.11
C ASN A 224 22.53 -1.42 8.59
N GLU A 225 23.53 -0.63 9.02
CA GLU A 225 24.09 -0.75 10.36
C GLU A 225 23.23 -0.17 11.49
N GLN A 226 22.25 0.70 11.16
CA GLN A 226 21.42 1.41 12.15
C GLN A 226 19.96 1.55 11.66
N GLU A 227 19.33 0.43 11.31
CA GLU A 227 17.97 0.45 10.73
C GLU A 227 16.93 1.06 11.67
N SER A 228 16.97 0.67 12.95
CA SER A 228 16.02 1.17 13.96
C SER A 228 16.16 2.67 14.19
N GLU A 229 17.38 3.17 14.30
CA GLU A 229 17.66 4.60 14.44
C GLU A 229 17.24 5.37 13.19
N THR A 230 17.52 4.81 12.00
CA THR A 230 17.12 5.40 10.72
C THR A 230 15.60 5.55 10.63
N PHE A 231 14.83 4.53 11.00
CA PHE A 231 13.38 4.62 10.96
C PHE A 231 12.79 5.44 12.12
N THR A 232 13.45 5.51 13.26
CA THR A 232 13.07 6.45 14.34
C THR A 232 13.13 7.90 13.82
N GLU A 233 14.24 8.25 13.18
CA GLU A 233 14.41 9.58 12.61
C GLU A 233 13.47 9.82 11.42
N PHE A 234 13.29 8.81 10.55
CA PHE A 234 12.32 8.87 9.47
C PHE A 234 10.93 9.26 9.99
N VAL A 235 10.43 8.58 11.01
CA VAL A 235 9.09 8.85 11.56
C VAL A 235 9.01 10.19 12.26
N SER A 236 10.08 10.62 12.94
CA SER A 236 10.18 11.95 13.52
C SER A 236 10.03 13.06 12.47
N ILE A 237 10.79 12.95 11.36
CA ILE A 237 10.71 13.89 10.24
C ILE A 237 9.36 13.78 9.54
N PHE A 238 8.86 12.56 9.31
CA PHE A 238 7.58 12.32 8.66
C PHE A 238 6.42 13.01 9.37
N ASN A 239 6.36 12.93 10.70
CA ASN A 239 5.35 13.66 11.49
C ASN A 239 5.46 15.18 11.31
N LYS A 240 6.68 15.74 11.35
CA LYS A 240 6.92 17.17 11.09
C LYS A 240 6.50 17.58 9.67
N GLN A 241 6.76 16.75 8.68
CA GLN A 241 6.37 17.03 7.29
C GLN A 241 4.84 16.97 7.10
N ARG A 242 4.12 16.13 7.86
CA ARG A 242 2.65 16.13 7.89
C ARG A 242 2.13 17.48 8.37
N GLU A 243 2.57 17.94 9.55
CA GLU A 243 2.18 19.22 10.13
C GLU A 243 2.51 20.40 9.20
N LYS A 244 3.72 20.39 8.62
CA LYS A 244 4.17 21.42 7.68
C LYS A 244 3.30 21.48 6.44
N ARG A 245 2.99 20.34 5.82
CA ARG A 245 2.11 20.26 4.66
C ARG A 245 0.73 20.84 4.95
N ASP A 246 0.16 20.51 6.09
CA ASP A 246 -1.17 21.00 6.46
C ASP A 246 -1.17 22.51 6.67
N ALA A 247 -0.12 23.05 7.31
CA ALA A 247 0.06 24.50 7.46
C ALA A 247 0.24 25.21 6.09
N GLU A 248 1.05 24.65 5.19
CA GLU A 248 1.25 25.16 3.82
C GLU A 248 -0.06 25.18 3.04
N ASN A 249 -0.85 24.10 3.08
CA ASN A 249 -2.13 24.02 2.41
C ASN A 249 -3.15 25.02 2.97
N ILE A 250 -3.24 25.14 4.29
CA ILE A 250 -4.12 26.13 4.94
C ILE A 250 -3.74 27.55 4.49
N GLN A 251 -2.46 27.88 4.49
CA GLN A 251 -2.00 29.19 4.03
C GLN A 251 -2.35 29.45 2.58
N TYR A 252 -2.09 28.49 1.70
CA TYR A 252 -2.42 28.58 0.28
C TYR A 252 -3.91 28.85 0.04
N TYR A 253 -4.80 28.11 0.72
CA TYR A 253 -6.25 28.30 0.54
C TYR A 253 -6.77 29.61 1.16
N LYS A 254 -6.15 30.10 2.23
CA LYS A 254 -6.43 31.43 2.76
C LYS A 254 -6.10 32.53 1.74
N GLU A 255 -4.93 32.44 1.13
CA GLU A 255 -4.48 33.40 0.12
C GLU A 255 -5.37 33.33 -1.14
N LEU A 256 -5.72 32.13 -1.58
CA LEU A 256 -6.61 31.94 -2.73
C LEU A 256 -7.99 32.56 -2.48
N ASN A 257 -8.61 32.31 -1.34
CA ASN A 257 -9.91 32.91 -0.98
C ASN A 257 -9.84 34.43 -0.83
N ALA A 258 -8.75 34.97 -0.29
CA ALA A 258 -8.56 36.41 -0.17
C ALA A 258 -8.41 37.10 -1.55
N SER A 259 -7.86 36.39 -2.55
CA SER A 259 -7.70 36.92 -3.92
C SER A 259 -9.00 36.87 -4.74
N GLU A 260 -9.91 35.96 -4.44
CA GLU A 260 -11.18 35.78 -5.17
C GLU A 260 -12.33 36.62 -4.58
N ASN A 261 -12.26 37.03 -3.32
CA ASN A 261 -13.29 37.77 -2.61
C ASN A 261 -12.71 39.05 -1.99
N GLU A 262 -13.22 40.22 -2.36
CA GLU A 262 -12.86 41.52 -1.76
C GLU A 262 -13.23 41.63 -0.27
N ASN A 263 -14.00 40.70 0.27
CA ASN A 263 -14.35 40.61 1.68
C ASN A 263 -13.54 39.52 2.36
N GLU A 264 -12.91 39.83 3.49
CA GLU A 264 -12.09 38.93 4.30
C GLU A 264 -12.69 37.54 4.42
N SER A 265 -11.91 36.59 4.03
CA SER A 265 -12.18 35.20 3.70
C SER A 265 -13.08 34.46 4.68
N SER A 266 -14.06 33.79 4.14
CA SER A 266 -14.84 32.71 4.77
C SER A 266 -14.07 31.38 4.84
N PHE A 267 -12.73 31.33 4.65
CA PHE A 267 -11.99 30.08 4.70
C PHE A 267 -11.91 29.56 6.14
N ASP A 268 -12.60 28.46 6.39
CA ASP A 268 -12.58 27.74 7.66
C ASP A 268 -11.46 26.67 7.63
N SER A 269 -10.40 26.94 8.41
CA SER A 269 -9.27 26.02 8.54
C SER A 269 -9.66 24.69 9.17
N ASP A 270 -10.63 24.70 10.11
CA ASP A 270 -11.09 23.50 10.80
C ASP A 270 -11.93 22.63 9.84
N GLU A 271 -12.79 23.25 9.03
CA GLU A 271 -13.53 22.54 7.98
C GLU A 271 -12.57 21.95 6.93
N TYR A 272 -11.56 22.70 6.52
CA TYR A 272 -10.53 22.21 5.61
C TYR A 272 -9.81 20.95 6.17
N LEU A 273 -9.32 21.01 7.41
CA LEU A 273 -8.64 19.87 8.05
C LEU A 273 -9.56 18.66 8.20
N LYS A 274 -10.82 18.90 8.58
CA LYS A 274 -11.83 17.83 8.68
C LYS A 274 -12.09 17.14 7.35
N ASN A 275 -12.09 17.88 6.25
CA ASN A 275 -12.32 17.35 4.91
C ASN A 275 -11.05 16.71 4.29
N ASN A 276 -9.87 17.01 4.84
CA ASN A 276 -8.57 16.51 4.37
C ASN A 276 -7.81 15.71 5.46
N ASN A 277 -8.54 15.01 6.30
CA ASN A 277 -8.00 14.11 7.31
C ASN A 277 -7.36 12.84 6.68
N ASP A 278 -6.95 11.92 7.50
CA ASP A 278 -6.31 10.65 7.11
C ASP A 278 -7.00 9.90 5.98
N LYS A 279 -8.33 9.97 5.88
CA LYS A 279 -9.07 9.29 4.82
C LYS A 279 -8.65 9.74 3.41
N VAL A 280 -8.32 11.02 3.25
CA VAL A 280 -7.82 11.57 1.98
C VAL A 280 -6.34 11.24 1.80
N ILE A 281 -5.58 11.26 2.88
CA ILE A 281 -4.14 11.01 2.88
C ILE A 281 -3.81 9.59 2.40
N PHE A 282 -4.66 8.61 2.71
CA PHE A 282 -4.48 7.21 2.28
C PHE A 282 -4.90 6.96 0.83
N ASP A 283 -5.45 7.95 0.17
CA ASP A 283 -5.78 7.83 -1.24
C ASP A 283 -4.53 8.06 -2.09
N VAL A 284 -3.93 6.97 -2.53
CA VAL A 284 -2.68 6.97 -3.33
C VAL A 284 -2.77 7.75 -4.65
N TYR A 285 -3.97 8.07 -5.09
CA TYR A 285 -4.22 8.85 -6.32
C TYR A 285 -4.48 10.33 -6.07
N THR A 286 -4.25 10.84 -4.88
CA THR A 286 -4.37 12.27 -4.57
C THR A 286 -3.02 12.91 -4.34
N LYS A 287 -2.87 14.19 -4.70
CA LYS A 287 -1.64 14.97 -4.43
C LYS A 287 -1.35 15.17 -2.93
N LYS A 288 -2.29 14.78 -2.05
CA LYS A 288 -2.20 14.89 -0.59
C LYS A 288 -1.82 13.57 0.08
N ASN A 289 -1.40 12.58 -0.67
CA ASN A 289 -1.09 11.25 -0.18
C ASN A 289 0.26 11.17 0.56
N TYR A 290 0.51 10.01 1.16
CA TYR A 290 1.76 9.73 1.87
C TYR A 290 3.00 9.66 0.97
N ALA A 291 2.86 9.43 -0.34
CA ALA A 291 4.01 9.35 -1.26
C ALA A 291 4.80 10.67 -1.29
N GLU A 292 4.11 11.82 -1.25
CA GLU A 292 4.75 13.13 -1.14
C GLU A 292 5.45 13.30 0.21
N LEU A 293 4.83 12.84 1.29
CA LEU A 293 5.43 12.90 2.61
C LEU A 293 6.66 11.99 2.72
N PHE A 294 6.64 10.80 2.15
CA PHE A 294 7.81 9.94 2.06
C PHE A 294 8.94 10.59 1.28
N LYS A 295 8.65 11.22 0.14
CA LYS A 295 9.65 11.96 -0.64
C LYS A 295 10.31 13.06 0.20
N ARG A 296 9.52 13.96 0.81
CA ARG A 296 10.01 15.08 1.64
C ARG A 296 10.85 14.55 2.81
N THR A 297 10.41 13.48 3.45
CA THR A 297 11.14 12.85 4.56
C THR A 297 12.50 12.31 4.12
N ILE A 298 12.54 11.60 2.99
CA ILE A 298 13.77 11.03 2.42
C ILE A 298 14.76 12.14 2.03
N GLU A 299 14.27 13.22 1.41
CA GLU A 299 15.08 14.38 1.05
C GLU A 299 15.68 15.07 2.28
N GLU A 300 14.89 15.25 3.35
CA GLU A 300 15.36 15.85 4.59
C GLU A 300 16.37 14.96 5.32
N LEU A 301 16.16 13.64 5.40
CA LEU A 301 17.12 12.69 5.94
C LEU A 301 18.47 12.75 5.21
N LYS A 302 18.43 12.81 3.90
CA LYS A 302 19.65 12.92 3.08
C LYS A 302 20.40 14.23 3.34
N GLN A 303 19.68 15.35 3.41
CA GLN A 303 20.27 16.67 3.61
C GLN A 303 20.86 16.86 5.00
N ASN A 304 20.14 16.42 6.04
CA ASN A 304 20.48 16.72 7.43
C ASN A 304 21.37 15.67 8.08
N GLN A 305 21.27 14.41 7.66
CA GLN A 305 21.91 13.27 8.34
C GLN A 305 22.75 12.40 7.42
N ASN A 306 22.80 12.71 6.12
CA ASN A 306 23.47 11.90 5.11
C ASN A 306 22.97 10.43 5.05
N ILE A 307 21.70 10.22 5.44
CA ILE A 307 21.03 8.92 5.32
C ILE A 307 20.42 8.82 3.92
N GLU A 308 20.81 7.80 3.17
CA GLU A 308 20.30 7.57 1.82
C GLU A 308 19.28 6.45 1.79
N ILE A 309 18.03 6.80 1.42
CA ILE A 309 16.93 5.88 1.14
C ILE A 309 16.50 6.05 -0.30
N THR A 310 16.43 4.95 -1.04
CA THR A 310 15.87 4.93 -2.39
C THR A 310 14.42 4.47 -2.34
N LYS A 311 13.51 5.22 -2.97
CA LYS A 311 12.09 4.90 -3.03
C LYS A 311 11.73 4.32 -4.40
N TYR A 312 11.02 3.21 -4.38
CA TYR A 312 10.36 2.60 -5.54
C TYR A 312 8.86 2.56 -5.28
N THR A 313 8.06 2.48 -6.34
CA THR A 313 6.61 2.34 -6.24
C THR A 313 6.17 1.09 -6.99
N TRP A 314 5.21 0.37 -6.47
CA TRP A 314 4.67 -0.81 -7.11
C TRP A 314 4.16 -0.48 -8.53
N GLY A 315 4.76 -1.09 -9.53
CA GLY A 315 4.48 -0.82 -10.96
C GLY A 315 3.66 -1.91 -11.64
N TYR A 316 4.04 -3.19 -11.45
CA TYR A 316 3.36 -4.31 -12.08
C TYR A 316 3.51 -5.61 -11.30
N LEU A 317 2.84 -6.66 -11.81
CA LEU A 317 3.00 -8.03 -11.38
C LEU A 317 3.86 -8.82 -12.36
N ASN A 318 4.75 -9.63 -11.84
CA ASN A 318 5.50 -10.61 -12.61
C ASN A 318 4.78 -11.97 -12.48
N GLU A 319 4.15 -12.40 -13.54
CA GLU A 319 3.58 -13.76 -13.62
C GLU A 319 4.71 -14.74 -13.96
N LYS A 320 5.46 -15.19 -12.96
CA LYS A 320 6.38 -16.33 -13.12
C LYS A 320 5.71 -17.63 -12.74
#